data_45d9b809a117642b019e445b6f0cea54
#
_entry.id   45d9b809a117642b019e445b6f0cea54
#
_cell.length_a   1.000
_cell.length_b   1.000
_cell.length_c   1.000
_cell.angle_alpha   90.00
_cell.angle_beta   90.00
_cell.angle_gamma   90.00
#
_symmetry.space_group_name_H-M   'P 1'
#
loop_
_entity.id
_entity.type
_entity.pdbx_description
1 polymer ?
#
loop_
_entity_poly.entity_id
_entity_poly.type
_entity_poly.pdbx_seq_one_letter_code
_entity_poly.pdbx_strand_id
1 'polypeptide(L)'
;VVNEDILAGLESGKLRKYLTDLPSEDLIGKAGVIATPHLGASTAEAEENCAAMAVDELMDYLEKGTIRNSVNFPAVELPAKDGFKKVSILFKGELDVEAAVKAAYGSVDDVCVGKSRSEYGAAIALVPADASGELSGEGILRVREL
;
A
#
# COMPACT_ATOMS: atom_id res chain seq x y z
N VAL A 1 -1.12 -12.89 -19.04
CA VAL A 1 -0.93 -12.94 -20.50
C VAL A 1 -1.07 -14.39 -20.90
N VAL A 2 -1.73 -14.67 -22.01
CA VAL A 2 -1.92 -16.03 -22.56
C VAL A 2 -0.82 -16.27 -23.57
N ASN A 3 -0.05 -17.35 -23.39
CA ASN A 3 1.13 -17.61 -24.23
C ASN A 3 0.78 -17.87 -25.69
N GLU A 4 -0.33 -18.54 -25.93
CA GLU A 4 -0.84 -18.84 -27.27
C GLU A 4 -1.13 -17.53 -28.05
N ASP A 5 -1.66 -16.51 -27.37
CA ASP A 5 -1.92 -15.21 -28.01
C ASP A 5 -0.63 -14.48 -28.36
N ILE A 6 0.41 -14.61 -27.52
CA ILE A 6 1.74 -14.05 -27.79
C ILE A 6 2.35 -14.74 -29.02
N LEU A 7 2.32 -16.08 -29.06
CA LEU A 7 2.87 -16.84 -30.20
C LEU A 7 2.13 -16.51 -31.49
N ALA A 8 0.80 -16.51 -31.49
CA ALA A 8 -0.02 -16.12 -32.62
C ALA A 8 0.26 -14.68 -33.09
N GLY A 9 0.46 -13.77 -32.12
CA GLY A 9 0.82 -12.38 -32.39
C GLY A 9 2.19 -12.23 -33.08
N LEU A 10 3.18 -13.04 -32.68
CA LEU A 10 4.50 -13.08 -33.27
C LEU A 10 4.47 -13.70 -34.67
N GLU A 11 3.76 -14.82 -34.85
CA GLU A 11 3.60 -15.51 -36.13
C GLU A 11 2.88 -14.65 -37.17
N SER A 12 1.83 -13.95 -36.79
CA SER A 12 1.10 -13.03 -37.67
C SER A 12 1.82 -11.73 -37.96
N GLY A 13 2.95 -11.45 -37.30
CA GLY A 13 3.70 -10.19 -37.41
C GLY A 13 3.03 -8.99 -36.72
N LYS A 14 1.93 -9.23 -35.99
CA LYS A 14 1.26 -8.21 -35.15
C LYS A 14 2.15 -7.78 -34.00
N LEU A 15 2.90 -8.73 -33.41
CA LEU A 15 3.97 -8.47 -32.46
C LEU A 15 5.31 -8.63 -33.17
N ARG A 16 6.19 -7.67 -32.99
CA ARG A 16 7.56 -7.76 -33.53
C ARG A 16 8.47 -8.58 -32.61
N LYS A 17 8.33 -8.36 -31.31
CA LYS A 17 9.10 -9.04 -30.25
C LYS A 17 8.29 -9.07 -28.98
N TYR A 18 8.55 -10.07 -28.15
CA TYR A 18 8.05 -10.21 -26.80
C TYR A 18 9.23 -10.37 -25.84
N LEU A 19 9.37 -9.44 -24.92
CA LEU A 19 10.39 -9.45 -23.87
C LEU A 19 9.76 -9.92 -22.57
N THR A 20 10.37 -10.90 -21.91
CA THR A 20 9.91 -11.42 -20.61
C THR A 20 11.09 -11.89 -19.77
N ASP A 21 11.00 -11.67 -18.46
CA ASP A 21 11.96 -12.15 -17.46
C ASP A 21 11.43 -13.35 -16.66
N LEU A 22 10.21 -13.80 -16.97
CA LEU A 22 9.60 -15.04 -16.47
C LEU A 22 9.06 -15.86 -17.65
N PRO A 23 9.94 -16.37 -18.52
CA PRO A 23 9.51 -17.16 -19.67
C PRO A 23 9.00 -18.53 -19.22
N SER A 24 7.86 -18.95 -19.76
CA SER A 24 7.44 -20.34 -19.70
C SER A 24 8.19 -21.20 -20.74
N GLU A 25 8.15 -22.50 -20.56
CA GLU A 25 8.79 -23.44 -21.48
C GLU A 25 8.34 -23.28 -22.94
N ASP A 26 7.06 -22.95 -23.15
CA ASP A 26 6.45 -22.75 -24.48
C ASP A 26 7.05 -21.54 -25.23
N LEU A 27 7.58 -20.57 -24.52
CA LEU A 27 8.11 -19.33 -25.08
C LEU A 27 9.62 -19.38 -25.29
N ILE A 28 10.34 -20.23 -24.56
CA ILE A 28 11.79 -20.32 -24.63
C ILE A 28 12.22 -20.80 -26.02
N GLY A 29 13.14 -20.06 -26.64
CA GLY A 29 13.69 -20.38 -27.95
C GLY A 29 12.76 -20.08 -29.14
N LYS A 30 11.58 -19.50 -28.91
CA LYS A 30 10.69 -19.10 -30.01
C LYS A 30 11.19 -17.83 -30.69
N ALA A 31 11.03 -17.77 -32.00
CA ALA A 31 11.41 -16.61 -32.79
C ALA A 31 10.64 -15.36 -32.32
N GLY A 32 11.37 -14.27 -32.09
CA GLY A 32 10.78 -13.02 -31.58
C GLY A 32 10.62 -12.95 -30.07
N VAL A 33 10.83 -14.03 -29.32
CA VAL A 33 10.86 -14.00 -27.85
C VAL A 33 12.28 -13.70 -27.36
N ILE A 34 12.39 -12.74 -26.45
CA ILE A 34 13.63 -12.40 -25.75
C ILE A 34 13.41 -12.69 -24.26
N ALA A 35 14.02 -13.77 -23.80
CA ALA A 35 14.00 -14.14 -22.40
C ALA A 35 15.21 -13.54 -21.69
N THR A 36 14.98 -12.89 -20.56
CA THR A 36 16.02 -12.35 -19.68
C THR A 36 15.93 -13.02 -18.32
N PRO A 37 17.01 -13.07 -17.53
CA PRO A 37 16.91 -13.49 -16.14
C PRO A 37 16.12 -12.46 -15.33
N HIS A 38 15.36 -12.94 -14.32
CA HIS A 38 14.56 -12.11 -13.42
C HIS A 38 15.45 -11.50 -12.32
N LEU A 39 16.16 -10.43 -12.66
CA LEU A 39 17.18 -9.82 -11.79
C LEU A 39 16.79 -8.41 -11.29
N GLY A 40 15.57 -7.95 -11.52
CA GLY A 40 15.16 -6.59 -11.19
C GLY A 40 15.36 -6.21 -9.71
N ALA A 41 15.16 -7.17 -8.80
CA ALA A 41 15.35 -6.98 -7.38
C ALA A 41 16.65 -7.58 -6.83
N SER A 42 17.50 -8.16 -7.69
CA SER A 42 18.69 -8.95 -7.30
C SER A 42 20.01 -8.27 -7.68
N THR A 43 20.01 -6.96 -7.82
CA THR A 43 21.24 -6.16 -7.97
C THR A 43 21.58 -5.52 -6.64
N ALA A 44 22.87 -5.26 -6.38
CA ALA A 44 23.30 -4.58 -5.15
C ALA A 44 22.57 -3.25 -4.95
N GLU A 45 22.41 -2.46 -6.01
CA GLU A 45 21.65 -1.20 -5.96
C GLU A 45 20.17 -1.42 -5.59
N ALA A 46 19.53 -2.43 -6.14
CA ALA A 46 18.12 -2.73 -5.84
C ALA A 46 17.97 -3.18 -4.38
N GLU A 47 18.86 -4.01 -3.87
CA GLU A 47 18.85 -4.46 -2.47
C GLU A 47 19.06 -3.30 -1.49
N GLU A 48 20.02 -2.40 -1.76
CA GLU A 48 20.24 -1.20 -0.95
C GLU A 48 19.03 -0.27 -0.97
N ASN A 49 18.46 -0.01 -2.14
CA ASN A 49 17.27 0.83 -2.28
C ASN A 49 16.05 0.22 -1.58
N CYS A 50 15.83 -1.09 -1.72
CA CYS A 50 14.73 -1.78 -1.03
C CYS A 50 14.88 -1.68 0.50
N ALA A 51 16.09 -1.85 1.02
CA ALA A 51 16.35 -1.72 2.46
C ALA A 51 16.07 -0.30 2.96
N ALA A 52 16.59 0.72 2.26
CA ALA A 52 16.35 2.12 2.61
C ALA A 52 14.85 2.47 2.56
N MET A 53 14.17 2.11 1.48
CA MET A 53 12.73 2.36 1.33
C MET A 53 11.89 1.68 2.42
N ALA A 54 12.22 0.44 2.77
CA ALA A 54 11.51 -0.29 3.82
C ALA A 54 11.68 0.40 5.19
N VAL A 55 12.86 0.91 5.49
CA VAL A 55 13.11 1.68 6.73
C VAL A 55 12.32 2.99 6.72
N ASP A 56 12.37 3.75 5.64
CA ASP A 56 11.66 5.02 5.51
C ASP A 56 10.14 4.83 5.66
N GLU A 57 9.57 3.79 5.02
CA GLU A 57 8.15 3.47 5.13
C GLU A 57 7.75 3.06 6.55
N LEU A 58 8.61 2.29 7.23
CA LEU A 58 8.39 1.91 8.61
C LEU A 58 8.46 3.12 9.56
N MET A 59 9.42 4.02 9.37
CA MET A 59 9.52 5.26 10.13
C MET A 59 8.32 6.17 9.89
N ASP A 60 7.90 6.35 8.63
CA ASP A 60 6.70 7.12 8.29
C ASP A 60 5.44 6.56 8.99
N TYR A 61 5.30 5.23 9.04
CA TYR A 61 4.21 4.62 9.80
C TYR A 61 4.34 4.82 11.31
N LEU A 62 5.53 4.63 11.87
CA LEU A 62 5.76 4.72 13.31
C LEU A 62 5.64 6.16 13.83
N GLU A 63 6.12 7.13 13.08
CA GLU A 63 6.20 8.53 13.52
C GLU A 63 5.00 9.36 13.08
N LYS A 64 4.43 9.07 11.89
CA LYS A 64 3.41 9.90 11.25
C LYS A 64 2.08 9.17 11.02
N GLY A 65 2.04 7.84 11.21
CA GLY A 65 0.89 7.00 10.87
C GLY A 65 0.70 6.80 9.36
N THR A 66 1.57 7.37 8.54
CA THR A 66 1.50 7.29 7.08
C THR A 66 1.74 5.85 6.61
N ILE A 67 0.88 5.37 5.72
CA ILE A 67 1.02 4.04 5.11
C ILE A 67 1.24 4.21 3.61
N ARG A 68 2.34 3.62 3.12
CA ARG A 68 2.67 3.53 1.68
C ARG A 68 3.02 2.10 1.34
N ASN A 69 2.75 1.70 0.11
CA ASN A 69 3.15 0.40 -0.46
C ASN A 69 2.81 -0.85 0.39
N SER A 70 1.88 -0.73 1.34
CA SER A 70 1.45 -1.88 2.15
C SER A 70 0.66 -2.88 1.29
N VAL A 71 0.93 -4.16 1.49
CA VAL A 71 0.22 -5.26 0.81
C VAL A 71 -1.20 -5.42 1.37
N ASN A 72 -1.38 -5.20 2.66
CA ASN A 72 -2.64 -5.49 3.36
C ASN A 72 -3.52 -4.27 3.54
N PHE A 73 -2.92 -3.12 3.88
CA PHE A 73 -3.64 -1.90 4.21
C PHE A 73 -3.58 -0.89 3.08
N PRO A 74 -4.64 -0.09 2.88
CA PRO A 74 -4.63 0.98 1.89
C PRO A 74 -3.64 2.08 2.28
N ALA A 75 -3.13 2.78 1.28
CA ALA A 75 -2.32 3.97 1.51
C ALA A 75 -3.15 5.04 2.20
N VAL A 76 -2.57 5.69 3.20
CA VAL A 76 -3.16 6.81 3.93
C VAL A 76 -2.07 7.76 4.38
N GLU A 77 -2.32 9.04 4.20
CA GLU A 77 -1.45 10.12 4.64
C GLU A 77 -2.30 11.33 5.02
N LEU A 78 -1.97 11.96 6.14
CA LEU A 78 -2.60 13.21 6.57
C LEU A 78 -1.50 14.12 7.12
N PRO A 79 -1.36 15.36 6.63
CA PRO A 79 -0.39 16.32 7.16
C PRO A 79 -0.62 16.60 8.64
N ALA A 80 0.46 16.90 9.37
CA ALA A 80 0.34 17.41 10.74
C ALA A 80 -0.24 18.83 10.74
N LYS A 81 -0.95 19.18 11.82
CA LYS A 81 -1.54 20.50 12.02
C LYS A 81 -1.30 20.96 13.46
N ASP A 82 -0.86 22.20 13.60
CA ASP A 82 -0.58 22.78 14.92
C ASP A 82 -1.82 22.79 15.81
N GLY A 83 -1.64 22.37 17.06
CA GLY A 83 -2.72 22.24 18.04
C GLY A 83 -3.51 20.92 17.95
N PHE A 84 -3.11 20.01 17.05
CA PHE A 84 -3.74 18.71 16.86
C PHE A 84 -2.71 17.59 16.97
N LYS A 85 -3.17 16.42 17.42
CA LYS A 85 -2.45 15.15 17.35
C LYS A 85 -3.13 14.24 16.34
N LYS A 86 -2.37 13.30 15.81
CA LYS A 86 -2.89 12.28 14.91
C LYS A 86 -3.32 11.04 15.66
N VAL A 87 -4.43 10.45 15.24
CA VAL A 87 -4.88 9.12 15.65
C VAL A 87 -4.84 8.23 14.41
N SER A 88 -3.92 7.28 14.40
CA SER A 88 -3.80 6.28 13.34
C SER A 88 -4.63 5.06 13.71
N ILE A 89 -5.46 4.60 12.79
CA ILE A 89 -6.46 3.55 13.01
C ILE A 89 -6.32 2.49 11.92
N LEU A 90 -6.11 1.23 12.33
CA LEU A 90 -6.21 0.07 11.46
C LEU A 90 -7.49 -0.68 11.81
N PHE A 91 -8.27 -1.06 10.81
CA PHE A 91 -9.56 -1.71 11.02
C PHE A 91 -9.85 -2.77 9.94
N LYS A 92 -10.85 -3.60 10.20
CA LYS A 92 -11.35 -4.62 9.30
C LYS A 92 -12.86 -4.42 9.10
N GLY A 93 -13.32 -4.56 7.87
CA GLY A 93 -14.71 -4.33 7.51
C GLY A 93 -15.03 -2.86 7.27
N GLU A 94 -16.30 -2.51 7.41
CA GLU A 94 -16.78 -1.14 7.27
C GLU A 94 -16.74 -0.42 8.62
N LEU A 95 -16.21 0.79 8.65
CA LEU A 95 -16.14 1.64 9.82
C LEU A 95 -16.40 3.08 9.41
N ASP A 96 -17.37 3.71 10.05
CA ASP A 96 -17.51 5.17 10.02
C ASP A 96 -16.46 5.78 10.95
N VAL A 97 -15.26 6.00 10.39
CA VAL A 97 -14.09 6.47 11.14
C VAL A 97 -14.35 7.83 11.80
N GLU A 98 -14.99 8.76 11.08
CA GLU A 98 -15.26 10.11 11.60
C GLU A 98 -16.19 10.05 12.81
N ALA A 99 -17.29 9.32 12.69
CA ALA A 99 -18.24 9.14 13.80
C ALA A 99 -17.58 8.44 15.00
N ALA A 100 -16.78 7.41 14.76
CA ALA A 100 -16.09 6.65 15.80
C ALA A 100 -15.05 7.52 16.54
N VAL A 101 -14.23 8.28 15.82
CA VAL A 101 -13.23 9.18 16.41
C VAL A 101 -13.93 10.31 17.19
N LYS A 102 -14.99 10.90 16.64
CA LYS A 102 -15.75 11.94 17.31
C LYS A 102 -16.42 11.45 18.60
N ALA A 103 -16.92 10.22 18.60
CA ALA A 103 -17.47 9.59 19.81
C ALA A 103 -16.40 9.36 20.89
N ALA A 104 -15.19 8.94 20.49
CA ALA A 104 -14.09 8.64 21.40
C ALA A 104 -13.38 9.91 21.94
N TYR A 105 -13.12 10.90 21.09
CA TYR A 105 -12.29 12.08 21.39
C TYR A 105 -13.09 13.38 21.49
N GLY A 106 -14.41 13.33 21.32
CA GLY A 106 -15.30 14.50 21.43
C GLY A 106 -15.36 15.37 20.18
N SER A 107 -14.26 15.51 19.45
CA SER A 107 -14.21 16.26 18.19
C SER A 107 -13.14 15.69 17.25
N VAL A 108 -13.29 16.01 15.97
CA VAL A 108 -12.34 15.69 14.91
C VAL A 108 -12.24 16.88 13.97
N ASP A 109 -11.03 17.23 13.55
CA ASP A 109 -10.78 18.36 12.64
C ASP A 109 -10.71 17.87 11.18
N ASP A 110 -9.98 16.80 10.94
CA ASP A 110 -9.83 16.21 9.61
C ASP A 110 -9.63 14.69 9.70
N VAL A 111 -10.04 13.97 8.66
CA VAL A 111 -9.93 12.51 8.58
C VAL A 111 -9.55 12.10 7.16
N CYS A 112 -8.48 11.34 7.05
CA CYS A 112 -8.12 10.65 5.82
C CYS A 112 -8.38 9.15 5.98
N VAL A 113 -9.27 8.60 5.14
CA VAL A 113 -9.57 7.16 5.09
C VAL A 113 -9.01 6.59 3.79
N GLY A 114 -8.15 5.61 3.91
CA GLY A 114 -7.60 4.91 2.76
C GLY A 114 -8.65 4.02 2.10
N LYS A 115 -8.73 4.10 0.77
CA LYS A 115 -9.63 3.27 -0.04
C LYS A 115 -8.96 1.93 -0.33
N SER A 116 -9.50 0.85 0.22
CA SER A 116 -9.02 -0.51 -0.02
C SER A 116 -9.93 -1.28 -0.98
N ARG A 117 -9.34 -2.28 -1.64
CA ARG A 117 -10.08 -3.35 -2.34
C ARG A 117 -10.17 -4.62 -1.48
N SER A 118 -9.57 -4.61 -0.29
CA SER A 118 -9.58 -5.71 0.69
C SER A 118 -10.54 -5.40 1.84
N GLU A 119 -10.71 -6.36 2.74
CA GLU A 119 -11.46 -6.19 3.98
C GLU A 119 -10.75 -5.32 5.03
N TYR A 120 -9.48 -4.94 4.80
CA TYR A 120 -8.68 -4.13 5.72
C TYR A 120 -8.73 -2.66 5.32
N GLY A 121 -8.94 -1.79 6.31
CA GLY A 121 -8.93 -0.34 6.17
C GLY A 121 -7.87 0.30 7.04
N ALA A 122 -7.46 1.50 6.65
CA ALA A 122 -6.58 2.36 7.44
C ALA A 122 -7.09 3.79 7.40
N ALA A 123 -6.92 4.51 8.49
CA ALA A 123 -7.28 5.92 8.57
C ALA A 123 -6.32 6.68 9.48
N ILE A 124 -6.24 7.98 9.26
CA ILE A 124 -5.60 8.94 10.16
C ILE A 124 -6.62 10.05 10.43
N ALA A 125 -6.83 10.38 11.69
CA ALA A 125 -7.66 11.50 12.11
C ALA A 125 -6.84 12.53 12.87
N LEU A 126 -7.21 13.82 12.74
CA LEU A 126 -6.70 14.91 13.55
C LEU A 126 -7.71 15.21 14.66
N VAL A 127 -7.26 15.10 15.89
CA VAL A 127 -8.03 15.46 17.09
C VAL A 127 -7.28 16.54 17.88
N PRO A 128 -7.96 17.39 18.68
CA PRO A 128 -7.26 18.38 19.51
C PRO A 128 -6.14 17.71 20.33
N ALA A 129 -5.01 18.38 20.46
CA ALA A 129 -3.82 17.82 21.12
C ALA A 129 -4.07 17.44 22.59
N ASP A 130 -4.98 18.15 23.25
CA ASP A 130 -5.42 17.91 24.65
C ASP A 130 -6.58 16.91 24.77
N ALA A 131 -7.19 16.49 23.65
CA ALA A 131 -8.25 15.49 23.68
C ALA A 131 -7.71 14.16 24.20
N SER A 132 -8.46 13.52 25.08
CA SER A 132 -8.17 12.16 25.58
C SER A 132 -9.36 11.27 25.28
N GLY A 133 -9.09 10.07 24.77
CA GLY A 133 -10.14 9.13 24.43
C GLY A 133 -9.56 7.75 24.19
N GLU A 134 -10.41 6.76 24.19
CA GLU A 134 -10.07 5.39 23.83
C GLU A 134 -11.02 4.93 22.72
N LEU A 135 -10.45 4.67 21.55
CA LEU A 135 -11.18 4.14 20.41
C LEU A 135 -11.00 2.62 20.38
N SER A 136 -12.07 1.90 20.69
CA SER A 136 -12.12 0.44 20.66
C SER A 136 -13.47 -0.03 20.14
N GLY A 137 -13.55 -1.26 19.65
CA GLY A 137 -14.80 -1.86 19.18
C GLY A 137 -14.57 -2.96 18.14
N GLU A 138 -15.67 -3.55 17.72
CA GLU A 138 -15.64 -4.60 16.70
C GLU A 138 -15.03 -4.05 15.39
N GLY A 139 -14.13 -4.83 14.81
CA GLY A 139 -13.43 -4.45 13.59
C GLY A 139 -12.21 -3.53 13.80
N ILE A 140 -12.02 -2.90 14.95
CA ILE A 140 -10.82 -2.11 15.23
C ILE A 140 -9.66 -3.02 15.57
N LEU A 141 -8.58 -2.96 14.79
CA LEU A 141 -7.40 -3.81 14.95
C LEU A 141 -6.31 -3.13 15.78
N ARG A 142 -6.12 -1.84 15.54
CA ARG A 142 -5.08 -1.06 16.22
C ARG A 142 -5.40 0.42 16.17
N VAL A 143 -5.17 1.10 17.29
CA VAL A 143 -5.22 2.55 17.41
C VAL A 143 -3.92 3.05 18.01
N ARG A 144 -3.39 4.16 17.49
CA ARG A 144 -2.18 4.80 17.99
C ARG A 144 -2.37 6.32 17.96
N GLU A 145 -2.04 6.98 19.05
CA GLU A 145 -1.85 8.44 19.10
C GLU A 145 -0.39 8.77 18.73
N LEU A 146 -0.22 9.82 17.92
CA LEU A 146 1.06 10.26 17.35
C LEU A 146 1.21 11.77 17.46
#